data_bcb20027d4c7900b04e36555ab2b34f5
#
_entry.id   bcb20027d4c7900b04e36555ab2b34f5
#
_cell.length_a   1.000
_cell.length_b   1.000
_cell.length_c   1.000
_cell.angle_alpha   90.00
_cell.angle_beta   90.00
_cell.angle_gamma   90.00
#
_symmetry.space_group_name_H-M   'P 1'
#
loop_
_entity.id
_entity.type
_entity.pdbx_description
1 polymer ?
#
loop_
_entity_poly.entity_id
_entity_poly.type
_entity_poly.pdbx_seq_one_letter_code
_entity_poly.pdbx_strand_id
1 'polypeptide(L)'
;MNKKIILTALFALFTLSASSTTPDSIKAFLADFDSVVYMAEHDYAPFKFKVTKKNEKEYNALKKQLVKDITKGKRTWQDAVFAYVGWFGDHHFYVFGDNKDVYANYSKYARKRIEYRKQMDEYHSQPMSCKVDDDTWLIRFPSCDKTQEWAEQAAREYKASGCPNLIIDIRGNGGGQDDSYWPFFLMLFDTPDCSRDGVVFRYTEASIKRCGLTEERLKSLGLPTDFANAPEYLVWIKDGATFTYDSICTFPKKAAIIVDNSVASSGEQLVLDARLASKRTKIYGRDNTLGCVDTGSCPHYIIARRGVTIQYPMAYSTRWEKGTCVDPTGIAPDVRIPLPCPKRLTDNIDEWVLWVAEDLKR
;
A
#
# COMPACT_ATOMS: atom_id res chain seq x y z
N MET A 1 -55.46 -24.60 -46.61
CA MET A 1 -54.04 -24.55 -47.06
C MET A 1 -53.17 -24.35 -45.87
N ASN A 2 -52.57 -25.44 -45.36
CA ASN A 2 -51.68 -25.39 -44.18
C ASN A 2 -50.23 -25.16 -44.62
N LYS A 3 -49.64 -24.08 -44.17
CA LYS A 3 -48.17 -23.89 -44.27
C LYS A 3 -47.53 -24.29 -42.95
N LYS A 4 -46.82 -25.42 -42.94
CA LYS A 4 -45.95 -25.86 -41.87
C LYS A 4 -44.66 -25.01 -41.93
N ILE A 5 -44.38 -24.28 -40.87
CA ILE A 5 -43.07 -23.62 -40.69
C ILE A 5 -42.17 -24.63 -40.01
N ILE A 6 -41.13 -25.05 -40.68
CA ILE A 6 -40.03 -25.87 -40.14
C ILE A 6 -39.07 -24.93 -39.46
N LEU A 7 -38.98 -25.03 -38.13
CA LEU A 7 -38.00 -24.31 -37.32
C LEU A 7 -36.72 -25.16 -37.27
N THR A 8 -35.70 -24.78 -38.02
CA THR A 8 -34.39 -25.43 -37.99
C THR A 8 -33.58 -24.79 -36.84
N ALA A 9 -33.46 -25.54 -35.74
CA ALA A 9 -32.61 -25.16 -34.64
C ALA A 9 -31.14 -25.41 -35.03
N LEU A 10 -30.37 -24.32 -35.23
CA LEU A 10 -28.94 -24.38 -35.37
C LEU A 10 -28.36 -24.58 -33.95
N PHE A 11 -27.94 -25.78 -33.64
CA PHE A 11 -27.06 -26.06 -32.50
C PHE A 11 -25.66 -25.59 -32.86
N ALA A 12 -25.29 -24.40 -32.40
CA ALA A 12 -23.88 -23.97 -32.41
C ALA A 12 -23.14 -24.80 -31.36
N LEU A 13 -22.40 -25.80 -31.78
CA LEU A 13 -21.39 -26.45 -30.96
C LEU A 13 -20.28 -25.42 -30.68
N PHE A 14 -20.32 -24.81 -29.51
CA PHE A 14 -19.14 -24.21 -28.93
C PHE A 14 -18.18 -25.34 -28.55
N THR A 15 -17.28 -25.70 -29.45
CA THR A 15 -16.09 -26.46 -29.08
C THR A 15 -15.24 -25.54 -28.22
N LEU A 16 -15.34 -25.70 -26.90
CA LEU A 16 -14.28 -25.27 -26.00
C LEU A 16 -13.03 -26.02 -26.45
N SER A 17 -12.17 -25.35 -27.20
CA SER A 17 -10.80 -25.78 -27.43
C SER A 17 -10.10 -25.76 -26.08
N ALA A 18 -10.18 -26.87 -25.35
CA ALA A 18 -9.24 -27.17 -24.28
C ALA A 18 -7.86 -27.19 -24.94
N SER A 19 -7.13 -26.11 -24.86
CA SER A 19 -5.74 -26.02 -25.27
C SER A 19 -5.02 -27.11 -24.44
N SER A 20 -4.71 -28.26 -25.07
CA SER A 20 -4.00 -29.34 -24.42
C SER A 20 -2.61 -28.83 -24.07
N THR A 21 -2.36 -28.57 -22.81
CA THR A 21 -1.06 -28.15 -22.29
C THR A 21 -0.06 -29.24 -22.60
N THR A 22 0.93 -28.96 -23.46
CA THR A 22 1.97 -29.92 -23.82
C THR A 22 2.88 -30.21 -22.63
N PRO A 23 3.54 -31.39 -22.55
CA PRO A 23 4.52 -31.67 -21.48
C PRO A 23 5.59 -30.58 -21.32
N ASP A 24 6.06 -30.00 -22.42
CA ASP A 24 7.04 -28.90 -22.40
C ASP A 24 6.48 -27.60 -21.81
N SER A 25 5.20 -27.29 -22.07
CA SER A 25 4.54 -26.13 -21.46
C SER A 25 4.35 -26.33 -19.97
N ILE A 26 4.01 -27.53 -19.50
CA ILE A 26 3.92 -27.86 -18.07
C ILE A 26 5.27 -27.70 -17.39
N LYS A 27 6.35 -28.20 -17.98
CA LYS A 27 7.71 -28.05 -17.45
C LYS A 27 8.10 -26.58 -17.32
N ALA A 28 7.79 -25.77 -18.34
CA ALA A 28 8.04 -24.33 -18.30
C ALA A 28 7.18 -23.61 -17.25
N PHE A 29 5.92 -24.03 -17.03
CA PHE A 29 5.07 -23.47 -15.99
C PHE A 29 5.60 -23.79 -14.59
N LEU A 30 6.05 -25.00 -14.35
CA LEU A 30 6.62 -25.39 -13.07
C LEU A 30 7.93 -24.63 -12.78
N ALA A 31 8.82 -24.49 -13.77
CA ALA A 31 10.05 -23.70 -13.61
C ALA A 31 9.75 -22.22 -13.28
N ASP A 32 8.74 -21.62 -13.92
CA ASP A 32 8.30 -20.25 -13.61
C ASP A 32 7.70 -20.15 -12.20
N PHE A 33 6.90 -21.13 -11.79
CA PHE A 33 6.32 -21.16 -10.45
C PHE A 33 7.41 -21.35 -9.38
N ASP A 34 8.36 -22.25 -9.60
CA ASP A 34 9.50 -22.44 -8.69
C ASP A 34 10.33 -21.16 -8.55
N SER A 35 10.50 -20.39 -9.63
CA SER A 35 11.21 -19.10 -9.56
C SER A 35 10.45 -18.04 -8.72
N VAL A 36 9.11 -18.05 -8.73
CA VAL A 36 8.29 -17.19 -7.87
C VAL A 36 8.41 -17.63 -6.40
N VAL A 37 8.37 -18.93 -6.15
CA VAL A 37 8.58 -19.48 -4.80
C VAL A 37 9.96 -19.11 -4.28
N TYR A 38 11.00 -19.30 -5.10
CA TYR A 38 12.37 -18.93 -4.74
C TYR A 38 12.48 -17.43 -4.41
N MET A 39 11.93 -16.54 -5.25
CA MET A 39 11.93 -15.11 -4.99
C MET A 39 11.24 -14.77 -3.66
N ALA A 40 10.08 -15.37 -3.38
CA ALA A 40 9.38 -15.12 -2.12
C ALA A 40 10.18 -15.62 -0.90
N GLU A 41 10.78 -16.79 -0.99
CA GLU A 41 11.56 -17.38 0.11
C GLU A 41 12.88 -16.62 0.38
N HIS A 42 13.48 -15.98 -0.66
CA HIS A 42 14.80 -15.36 -0.56
C HIS A 42 14.80 -13.84 -0.58
N ASP A 43 13.81 -13.19 -1.23
CA ASP A 43 13.83 -11.75 -1.46
C ASP A 43 12.72 -11.00 -0.69
N TYR A 44 11.58 -11.66 -0.38
CA TYR A 44 10.48 -11.07 0.36
C TYR A 44 10.85 -10.93 1.85
N ALA A 45 11.00 -9.68 2.32
CA ALA A 45 11.56 -9.39 3.65
C ALA A 45 10.71 -9.93 4.82
N PRO A 46 9.38 -9.85 4.79
CA PRO A 46 8.54 -10.37 5.89
C PRO A 46 8.40 -11.90 5.92
N PHE A 47 9.05 -12.65 5.03
CA PHE A 47 8.88 -14.10 4.92
C PHE A 47 8.98 -14.82 6.27
N LYS A 48 9.99 -14.51 7.10
CA LYS A 48 10.21 -15.11 8.41
C LYS A 48 9.06 -14.90 9.40
N PHE A 49 8.24 -13.86 9.22
CA PHE A 49 7.06 -13.58 10.06
C PHE A 49 5.80 -14.24 9.50
N LYS A 50 5.73 -14.41 8.18
CA LYS A 50 4.58 -15.01 7.51
C LYS A 50 4.63 -16.53 7.53
N VAL A 51 5.83 -17.11 7.37
CA VAL A 51 6.07 -18.56 7.44
C VAL A 51 6.82 -18.90 8.73
N THR A 52 6.10 -19.44 9.69
CA THR A 52 6.58 -19.76 11.03
C THR A 52 6.41 -21.24 11.31
N LYS A 53 7.03 -21.76 12.38
CA LYS A 53 6.85 -23.15 12.83
C LYS A 53 5.37 -23.55 12.99
N LYS A 54 4.47 -22.59 13.24
CA LYS A 54 3.03 -22.87 13.43
C LYS A 54 2.30 -23.18 12.14
N ASN A 55 2.69 -22.57 11.02
CA ASN A 55 2.00 -22.68 9.71
C ASN A 55 2.90 -23.23 8.58
N GLU A 56 4.14 -23.59 8.85
CA GLU A 56 5.08 -24.14 7.86
C GLU A 56 4.52 -25.37 7.14
N LYS A 57 3.82 -26.26 7.86
CA LYS A 57 3.17 -27.43 7.27
C LYS A 57 2.10 -27.05 6.26
N GLU A 58 1.28 -26.02 6.58
CA GLU A 58 0.24 -25.48 5.70
C GLU A 58 0.88 -24.84 4.47
N TYR A 59 1.90 -24.01 4.66
CA TYR A 59 2.66 -23.39 3.58
C TYR A 59 3.25 -24.43 2.61
N ASN A 60 3.89 -25.48 3.12
CA ASN A 60 4.44 -26.54 2.31
C ASN A 60 3.35 -27.38 1.60
N ALA A 61 2.20 -27.58 2.25
CA ALA A 61 1.07 -28.27 1.64
C ALA A 61 0.48 -27.44 0.48
N LEU A 62 0.36 -26.12 0.64
CA LEU A 62 -0.07 -25.19 -0.41
C LEU A 62 0.84 -25.31 -1.65
N LYS A 63 2.17 -25.19 -1.49
CA LYS A 63 3.12 -25.33 -2.61
C LYS A 63 2.95 -26.66 -3.35
N LYS A 64 2.90 -27.76 -2.62
CA LYS A 64 2.70 -29.09 -3.20
C LYS A 64 1.38 -29.21 -3.95
N GLN A 65 0.30 -28.63 -3.40
CA GLN A 65 -1.02 -28.65 -4.05
C GLN A 65 -1.00 -27.81 -5.33
N LEU A 66 -0.40 -26.61 -5.34
CA LEU A 66 -0.33 -25.75 -6.52
C LEU A 66 0.48 -26.41 -7.65
N VAL A 67 1.64 -27.03 -7.33
CA VAL A 67 2.42 -27.82 -8.29
C VAL A 67 1.59 -28.96 -8.88
N LYS A 68 0.84 -29.70 -8.05
CA LYS A 68 -0.04 -30.79 -8.49
C LYS A 68 -1.16 -30.27 -9.38
N ASP A 69 -1.74 -29.11 -9.08
CA ASP A 69 -2.83 -28.52 -9.84
C ASP A 69 -2.36 -28.03 -11.22
N ILE A 70 -1.19 -27.41 -11.28
CA ILE A 70 -0.52 -27.03 -12.56
C ILE A 70 -0.28 -28.29 -13.40
N THR A 71 0.34 -29.31 -12.81
CA THR A 71 0.71 -30.54 -13.52
C THR A 71 -0.50 -31.27 -14.08
N LYS A 72 -1.65 -31.22 -13.38
CA LYS A 72 -2.90 -31.88 -13.81
C LYS A 72 -3.81 -31.00 -14.66
N GLY A 73 -3.38 -29.77 -15.00
CA GLY A 73 -4.20 -28.82 -15.74
C GLY A 73 -5.46 -28.35 -15.01
N LYS A 74 -5.53 -28.54 -13.68
CA LYS A 74 -6.65 -28.12 -12.85
C LYS A 74 -6.65 -26.62 -12.56
N ARG A 75 -5.49 -25.98 -12.68
CA ARG A 75 -5.28 -24.57 -12.43
C ARG A 75 -4.30 -24.03 -13.47
N THR A 76 -4.55 -22.82 -13.96
CA THR A 76 -3.57 -22.12 -14.78
C THR A 76 -2.35 -21.75 -13.96
N TRP A 77 -1.24 -21.48 -14.63
CA TRP A 77 -0.04 -21.00 -13.94
C TRP A 77 -0.31 -19.68 -13.20
N GLN A 78 -1.01 -18.74 -13.85
CA GLN A 78 -1.39 -17.47 -13.27
C GLN A 78 -2.20 -17.65 -11.98
N ASP A 79 -3.26 -18.46 -12.04
CA ASP A 79 -4.09 -18.74 -10.86
C ASP A 79 -3.30 -19.35 -9.71
N ALA A 80 -2.28 -20.17 -10.02
CA ALA A 80 -1.41 -20.74 -9.01
C ALA A 80 -0.52 -19.68 -8.36
N VAL A 81 0.04 -18.77 -9.15
CA VAL A 81 0.87 -17.65 -8.64
C VAL A 81 0.00 -16.71 -7.79
N PHE A 82 -1.23 -16.39 -8.24
CA PHE A 82 -2.17 -15.59 -7.44
C PHE A 82 -2.51 -16.24 -6.11
N ALA A 83 -2.80 -17.53 -6.11
CA ALA A 83 -3.11 -18.26 -4.89
C ALA A 83 -1.91 -18.31 -3.94
N TYR A 84 -0.70 -18.46 -4.49
CA TYR A 84 0.54 -18.49 -3.72
C TYR A 84 0.84 -17.13 -3.08
N VAL A 85 0.86 -16.05 -3.87
CA VAL A 85 1.13 -14.69 -3.38
C VAL A 85 0.02 -14.23 -2.41
N GLY A 86 -1.24 -14.50 -2.74
CA GLY A 86 -2.38 -14.15 -1.89
C GLY A 86 -2.39 -14.83 -0.52
N TRP A 87 -1.73 -15.99 -0.38
CA TRP A 87 -1.63 -16.68 0.91
C TRP A 87 -0.90 -15.85 1.98
N PHE A 88 0.06 -15.01 1.59
CA PHE A 88 0.81 -14.18 2.52
C PHE A 88 -0.03 -13.07 3.16
N GLY A 89 -1.15 -12.65 2.53
CA GLY A 89 -2.02 -11.61 3.06
C GLY A 89 -1.31 -10.27 3.30
N ASP A 90 -0.35 -9.93 2.45
CA ASP A 90 0.40 -8.69 2.49
C ASP A 90 -0.02 -7.81 1.31
N HIS A 91 -0.48 -6.59 1.58
CA HIS A 91 -1.00 -5.70 0.56
C HIS A 91 0.09 -5.11 -0.36
N HIS A 92 1.35 -5.15 0.05
CA HIS A 92 2.48 -4.82 -0.81
C HIS A 92 3.01 -6.02 -1.62
N PHE A 93 2.58 -7.25 -1.31
CA PHE A 93 2.94 -8.45 -2.05
C PHE A 93 1.78 -8.87 -2.94
N TYR A 94 1.81 -8.43 -4.18
CA TYR A 94 0.72 -8.70 -5.13
C TYR A 94 1.22 -8.90 -6.56
N VAL A 95 0.34 -9.48 -7.38
CA VAL A 95 0.60 -9.80 -8.78
C VAL A 95 -0.23 -8.87 -9.65
N PHE A 96 0.37 -8.31 -10.69
CA PHE A 96 -0.33 -7.57 -11.73
C PHE A 96 0.21 -7.95 -13.11
N GLY A 97 -0.56 -7.66 -14.15
CA GLY A 97 -0.21 -7.99 -15.53
C GLY A 97 -1.26 -7.43 -16.48
N ASP A 98 -1.13 -7.75 -17.75
CA ASP A 98 -2.00 -7.24 -18.82
C ASP A 98 -3.48 -7.62 -18.65
N ASN A 99 -3.79 -8.56 -17.76
CA ASN A 99 -5.15 -9.04 -17.53
C ASN A 99 -5.81 -8.32 -16.33
N LYS A 100 -6.81 -7.47 -16.61
CA LYS A 100 -7.53 -6.64 -15.63
C LYS A 100 -8.30 -7.44 -14.56
N ASP A 101 -8.56 -8.72 -14.80
CA ASP A 101 -9.31 -9.60 -13.88
C ASP A 101 -8.51 -10.05 -12.65
N VAL A 102 -7.23 -9.75 -12.61
CA VAL A 102 -6.29 -10.10 -11.56
C VAL A 102 -6.69 -9.55 -10.18
N TYR A 103 -7.30 -8.38 -10.15
CA TYR A 103 -7.74 -7.74 -8.90
C TYR A 103 -9.01 -8.35 -8.30
N ALA A 104 -9.78 -9.09 -9.05
CA ALA A 104 -11.08 -9.63 -8.62
C ALA A 104 -10.98 -10.73 -7.55
N ASN A 105 -9.83 -11.38 -7.40
CA ASN A 105 -9.63 -12.54 -6.54
C ASN A 105 -8.90 -12.25 -5.21
N TYR A 106 -8.42 -11.06 -5.00
CA TYR A 106 -7.92 -10.67 -3.70
C TYR A 106 -9.06 -10.54 -2.69
N SER A 107 -8.86 -11.08 -1.51
CA SER A 107 -9.72 -11.19 -0.34
C SER A 107 -10.93 -10.21 -0.25
N LYS A 108 -11.91 -10.48 0.64
CA LYS A 108 -13.05 -9.59 0.93
C LYS A 108 -12.68 -8.12 1.18
N TYR A 109 -11.44 -7.87 1.63
CA TYR A 109 -10.90 -6.52 1.83
C TYR A 109 -10.55 -5.83 0.51
N ALA A 110 -9.98 -6.55 -0.46
CA ALA A 110 -9.70 -6.01 -1.78
C ALA A 110 -10.97 -5.56 -2.52
N ARG A 111 -12.09 -6.30 -2.39
CA ARG A 111 -13.37 -5.88 -2.99
C ARG A 111 -13.88 -4.56 -2.43
N LYS A 112 -13.90 -4.40 -1.10
CA LYS A 112 -14.31 -3.14 -0.47
C LYS A 112 -13.41 -1.97 -0.87
N ARG A 113 -12.10 -2.21 -0.96
CA ARG A 113 -11.12 -1.22 -1.42
C ARG A 113 -11.35 -0.82 -2.88
N ILE A 114 -11.60 -1.78 -3.77
CA ILE A 114 -11.86 -1.53 -5.19
C ILE A 114 -13.13 -0.69 -5.35
N GLU A 115 -14.21 -1.04 -4.66
CA GLU A 115 -15.46 -0.29 -4.71
C GLU A 115 -15.30 1.13 -4.18
N TYR A 116 -14.63 1.29 -3.05
CA TYR A 116 -14.37 2.61 -2.48
C TYR A 116 -13.41 3.43 -3.35
N ARG A 117 -12.32 2.85 -3.84
CA ARG A 117 -11.38 3.52 -4.74
C ARG A 117 -12.03 3.91 -6.06
N LYS A 118 -12.89 3.05 -6.62
CA LYS A 118 -13.69 3.39 -7.78
C LYS A 118 -14.60 4.58 -7.52
N GLN A 119 -15.22 4.65 -6.37
CA GLN A 119 -16.03 5.79 -5.94
C GLN A 119 -15.18 7.06 -5.80
N MET A 120 -13.97 6.95 -5.23
CA MET A 120 -13.02 8.06 -5.12
C MET A 120 -12.50 8.52 -6.49
N ASP A 121 -12.22 7.59 -7.40
CA ASP A 121 -11.80 7.88 -8.77
C ASP A 121 -12.93 8.58 -9.57
N GLU A 122 -14.19 8.22 -9.34
CA GLU A 122 -15.36 8.88 -9.93
C GLU A 122 -15.52 10.33 -9.42
N TYR A 123 -15.05 10.62 -8.22
CA TYR A 123 -15.11 11.96 -7.60
C TYR A 123 -13.86 12.81 -7.85
N HIS A 124 -12.85 12.30 -8.58
CA HIS A 124 -11.66 13.05 -8.99
C HIS A 124 -11.03 13.88 -7.88
N SER A 125 -10.72 13.24 -6.75
CA SER A 125 -10.05 13.91 -5.64
C SER A 125 -8.75 14.56 -6.12
N GLN A 126 -8.69 15.90 -6.09
CA GLN A 126 -7.53 16.66 -6.52
C GLN A 126 -6.79 17.25 -5.32
N PRO A 127 -5.46 17.46 -5.40
CA PRO A 127 -4.73 18.24 -4.42
C PRO A 127 -5.34 19.63 -4.28
N MET A 128 -5.50 20.09 -3.04
CA MET A 128 -6.15 21.35 -2.74
C MET A 128 -5.52 21.98 -1.51
N SER A 129 -5.36 23.28 -1.52
CA SER A 129 -4.96 24.10 -0.36
C SER A 129 -5.84 25.33 -0.33
N CYS A 130 -6.72 25.44 0.66
CA CYS A 130 -7.70 26.53 0.71
C CYS A 130 -8.26 26.77 2.11
N LYS A 131 -8.87 27.92 2.31
CA LYS A 131 -9.62 28.29 3.51
C LYS A 131 -10.96 27.57 3.53
N VAL A 132 -11.29 26.93 4.66
CA VAL A 132 -12.62 26.34 4.92
C VAL A 132 -13.55 27.39 5.51
N ASP A 133 -13.07 28.06 6.56
CA ASP A 133 -13.71 29.14 7.26
C ASP A 133 -12.66 30.08 7.90
N ASP A 134 -13.05 31.01 8.76
CA ASP A 134 -12.12 31.98 9.34
C ASP A 134 -11.06 31.34 10.26
N ASP A 135 -11.35 30.17 10.81
CA ASP A 135 -10.49 29.50 11.77
C ASP A 135 -9.76 28.28 11.19
N THR A 136 -10.18 27.79 10.03
CA THR A 136 -9.75 26.48 9.53
C THR A 136 -9.22 26.51 8.10
N TRP A 137 -8.05 25.94 7.89
CA TRP A 137 -7.44 25.70 6.59
C TRP A 137 -7.48 24.23 6.21
N LEU A 138 -7.71 23.93 4.94
CA LEU A 138 -7.69 22.58 4.37
C LEU A 138 -6.49 22.39 3.45
N ILE A 139 -5.77 21.30 3.65
CA ILE A 139 -4.83 20.73 2.68
C ILE A 139 -5.34 19.35 2.31
N ARG A 140 -5.78 19.15 1.07
CA ARG A 140 -6.15 17.83 0.55
C ARG A 140 -4.96 17.23 -0.20
N PHE A 141 -4.49 16.08 0.27
CA PHE A 141 -3.29 15.41 -0.21
C PHE A 141 -3.58 13.95 -0.58
N PRO A 142 -4.19 13.69 -1.75
CA PRO A 142 -4.71 12.37 -2.13
C PRO A 142 -3.65 11.38 -2.63
N SER A 143 -2.37 11.76 -2.72
CA SER A 143 -1.25 10.90 -3.13
C SER A 143 0.07 11.41 -2.61
N CYS A 144 0.93 10.50 -2.14
CA CYS A 144 2.33 10.76 -1.82
C CYS A 144 3.26 10.70 -3.06
N ASP A 145 2.72 10.65 -4.27
CA ASP A 145 3.47 10.78 -5.53
C ASP A 145 3.64 12.24 -5.97
N LYS A 146 3.11 13.19 -5.20
CA LYS A 146 3.29 14.62 -5.44
C LYS A 146 4.70 15.06 -5.09
N THR A 147 5.18 16.07 -5.80
CA THR A 147 6.48 16.63 -5.48
C THR A 147 6.45 17.32 -4.11
N GLN A 148 7.56 17.28 -3.42
CA GLN A 148 7.74 18.00 -2.15
C GLN A 148 7.45 19.50 -2.29
N GLU A 149 7.76 20.10 -3.43
CA GLU A 149 7.48 21.51 -3.74
C GLU A 149 6.02 21.89 -3.56
N TRP A 150 5.07 21.02 -4.00
CA TRP A 150 3.65 21.28 -3.81
C TRP A 150 3.29 21.29 -2.32
N ALA A 151 3.81 20.33 -1.55
CA ALA A 151 3.55 20.26 -0.11
C ALA A 151 4.17 21.45 0.63
N GLU A 152 5.34 21.92 0.24
CA GLU A 152 5.97 23.13 0.77
C GLU A 152 5.14 24.38 0.44
N GLN A 153 4.59 24.47 -0.77
CA GLN A 153 3.72 25.57 -1.15
C GLN A 153 2.45 25.58 -0.31
N ALA A 154 1.76 24.44 -0.18
CA ALA A 154 0.57 24.30 0.65
C ALA A 154 0.85 24.65 2.13
N ALA A 155 2.02 24.25 2.65
CA ALA A 155 2.48 24.60 3.98
C ALA A 155 2.71 26.12 4.14
N ARG A 156 3.27 26.79 3.13
CA ARG A 156 3.45 28.25 3.13
C ARG A 156 2.12 28.98 3.10
N GLU A 157 1.17 28.52 2.27
CA GLU A 157 -0.18 29.08 2.18
C GLU A 157 -0.92 28.98 3.50
N TYR A 158 -0.87 27.80 4.14
CA TYR A 158 -1.43 27.63 5.48
C TYR A 158 -0.83 28.63 6.48
N LYS A 159 0.50 28.73 6.56
CA LYS A 159 1.17 29.66 7.48
C LYS A 159 0.80 31.11 7.22
N ALA A 160 0.65 31.50 5.95
CA ALA A 160 0.24 32.84 5.54
C ALA A 160 -1.24 33.14 5.86
N SER A 161 -2.09 32.11 5.93
CA SER A 161 -3.51 32.27 6.22
C SER A 161 -3.80 32.77 7.64
N GLY A 162 -2.92 32.43 8.61
CA GLY A 162 -3.14 32.71 10.02
C GLY A 162 -4.24 31.86 10.68
N CYS A 163 -4.84 30.90 9.97
CA CYS A 163 -5.89 30.03 10.52
C CYS A 163 -5.33 29.19 11.68
N PRO A 164 -5.96 29.18 12.84
CA PRO A 164 -5.47 28.42 14.00
C PRO A 164 -5.60 26.91 13.84
N ASN A 165 -6.50 26.42 13.00
CA ASN A 165 -6.79 25.01 12.80
C ASN A 165 -6.37 24.55 11.40
N LEU A 166 -5.88 23.31 11.32
CA LEU A 166 -5.46 22.69 10.07
C LEU A 166 -6.16 21.35 9.87
N ILE A 167 -6.73 21.14 8.70
CA ILE A 167 -7.19 19.83 8.24
C ILE A 167 -6.25 19.35 7.14
N ILE A 168 -5.67 18.17 7.30
CA ILE A 168 -4.92 17.45 6.26
C ILE A 168 -5.80 16.27 5.83
N ASP A 169 -6.43 16.38 4.67
CA ASP A 169 -7.30 15.35 4.13
C ASP A 169 -6.51 14.45 3.19
N ILE A 170 -6.26 13.21 3.65
CA ILE A 170 -5.51 12.20 2.89
C ILE A 170 -6.39 11.04 2.41
N ARG A 171 -7.70 11.23 2.38
CA ARG A 171 -8.60 10.21 1.81
C ARG A 171 -8.21 9.88 0.39
N GLY A 172 -8.21 8.59 0.06
CA GLY A 172 -7.76 8.09 -1.24
C GLY A 172 -6.25 7.93 -1.37
N ASN A 173 -5.45 8.38 -0.42
CA ASN A 173 -3.99 8.33 -0.50
C ASN A 173 -3.46 6.91 -0.33
N GLY A 174 -3.14 6.24 -1.43
CA GLY A 174 -2.57 4.90 -1.45
C GLY A 174 -1.08 4.83 -1.13
N GLY A 175 -0.44 5.95 -0.76
CA GLY A 175 0.98 6.03 -0.48
C GLY A 175 1.80 6.66 -1.61
N GLY A 176 3.06 6.30 -1.67
CA GLY A 176 4.08 6.83 -2.58
C GLY A 176 5.41 6.96 -1.85
N GLN A 177 5.92 8.16 -1.70
CA GLN A 177 7.18 8.46 -1.03
C GLN A 177 6.97 9.30 0.24
N ASP A 178 7.64 8.95 1.33
CA ASP A 178 7.50 9.62 2.63
C ASP A 178 7.94 11.09 2.58
N ASP A 179 8.95 11.44 1.76
CA ASP A 179 9.42 12.81 1.60
C ASP A 179 8.35 13.77 1.04
N SER A 180 7.37 13.24 0.31
CA SER A 180 6.26 14.02 -0.24
C SER A 180 5.41 14.72 0.83
N TYR A 181 5.26 14.13 2.02
CA TYR A 181 4.46 14.70 3.11
C TYR A 181 5.33 15.38 4.19
N TRP A 182 6.64 15.32 4.09
CA TRP A 182 7.55 15.84 5.10
C TRP A 182 7.28 17.30 5.51
N PRO A 183 6.93 18.23 4.60
CA PRO A 183 6.56 19.58 4.97
C PRO A 183 5.35 19.67 5.92
N PHE A 184 4.40 18.74 5.82
CA PHE A 184 3.24 18.69 6.71
C PHE A 184 3.62 18.16 8.10
N PHE A 185 4.44 17.10 8.14
CA PHE A 185 4.97 16.56 9.39
C PHE A 185 5.68 17.64 10.20
N LEU A 186 6.54 18.43 9.55
CA LEU A 186 7.30 19.51 10.20
C LEU A 186 6.38 20.60 10.80
N MET A 187 5.22 20.88 10.20
CA MET A 187 4.25 21.83 10.76
C MET A 187 3.55 21.30 12.03
N LEU A 188 3.44 19.99 12.17
CA LEU A 188 2.72 19.38 13.27
C LEU A 188 3.58 19.24 14.53
N PHE A 189 4.90 19.40 14.43
CA PHE A 189 5.86 19.10 15.50
C PHE A 189 5.61 19.97 16.74
N ASP A 190 5.12 19.38 17.81
CA ASP A 190 4.86 20.05 19.10
C ASP A 190 5.62 19.43 20.28
N THR A 191 6.50 18.46 20.00
CA THR A 191 7.41 17.85 20.95
C THR A 191 8.86 18.08 20.47
N PRO A 192 9.85 18.20 21.40
CA PRO A 192 11.23 18.46 20.99
C PRO A 192 11.86 17.31 20.22
N ASP A 193 11.40 16.12 20.42
CA ASP A 193 11.83 14.91 19.74
C ASP A 193 10.71 13.88 19.65
N CYS A 194 10.79 13.01 18.67
CA CYS A 194 9.97 11.81 18.57
C CYS A 194 10.81 10.63 18.13
N SER A 195 10.45 9.45 18.61
CA SER A 195 11.14 8.20 18.28
C SER A 195 10.30 7.39 17.31
N ARG A 196 10.90 6.94 16.22
CA ARG A 196 10.27 6.17 15.14
C ARG A 196 10.65 4.69 15.24
N ASP A 197 9.74 3.82 14.79
CA ASP A 197 10.06 2.41 14.57
C ASP A 197 11.13 2.24 13.49
N GLY A 198 11.96 1.23 13.67
CA GLY A 198 13.02 0.92 12.74
C GLY A 198 12.53 0.33 11.43
N VAL A 199 13.40 0.37 10.42
CA VAL A 199 13.19 -0.24 9.10
C VAL A 199 14.35 -1.17 8.80
N VAL A 200 14.03 -2.41 8.44
CA VAL A 200 15.00 -3.48 8.13
C VAL A 200 14.77 -3.97 6.72
N PHE A 201 15.82 -4.00 5.93
CA PHE A 201 15.82 -4.55 4.57
C PHE A 201 16.28 -6.00 4.56
N ARG A 202 15.64 -6.83 3.77
CA ARG A 202 16.23 -8.08 3.32
C ARG A 202 17.17 -7.76 2.16
N TYR A 203 18.47 -7.85 2.43
CA TYR A 203 19.51 -7.29 1.58
C TYR A 203 20.04 -8.34 0.60
N THR A 204 19.37 -8.52 -0.53
CA THR A 204 19.76 -9.44 -1.59
C THR A 204 20.21 -8.71 -2.85
N GLU A 205 21.19 -9.28 -3.55
CA GLU A 205 21.66 -8.74 -4.83
C GLU A 205 20.50 -8.59 -5.84
N ALA A 206 19.61 -9.60 -5.87
CA ALA A 206 18.47 -9.62 -6.76
C ALA A 206 17.51 -8.45 -6.51
N SER A 207 17.19 -8.15 -5.24
CA SER A 207 16.31 -7.04 -4.88
C SER A 207 16.96 -5.69 -5.19
N ILE A 208 18.23 -5.53 -4.88
CA ILE A 208 18.99 -4.30 -5.15
C ILE A 208 19.03 -4.00 -6.65
N LYS A 209 19.33 -5.00 -7.49
CA LYS A 209 19.30 -4.87 -8.95
C LYS A 209 17.92 -4.50 -9.47
N ARG A 210 16.85 -5.10 -8.93
CA ARG A 210 15.46 -4.79 -9.31
C ARG A 210 15.03 -3.37 -8.93
N CYS A 211 15.63 -2.80 -7.87
CA CYS A 211 15.46 -1.39 -7.51
C CYS A 211 16.27 -0.44 -8.40
N GLY A 212 17.07 -0.94 -9.34
CA GLY A 212 17.93 -0.12 -10.20
C GLY A 212 19.09 0.55 -9.47
N LEU A 213 19.45 0.07 -8.27
CA LEU A 213 20.58 0.60 -7.52
C LEU A 213 21.90 0.08 -8.10
N THR A 214 22.79 1.03 -8.44
CA THR A 214 24.14 0.71 -8.94
C THR A 214 25.12 0.54 -7.79
N GLU A 215 26.26 -0.09 -8.08
CA GLU A 215 27.33 -0.28 -7.09
C GLU A 215 27.87 1.08 -6.57
N GLU A 216 27.98 2.08 -7.45
CA GLU A 216 28.39 3.44 -7.07
C GLU A 216 27.38 4.05 -6.10
N ARG A 217 26.07 3.85 -6.35
CA ARG A 217 25.03 4.34 -5.44
C ARG A 217 25.07 3.64 -4.10
N LEU A 218 25.31 2.34 -4.07
CA LEU A 218 25.48 1.60 -2.81
C LEU A 218 26.66 2.13 -2.01
N LYS A 219 27.83 2.31 -2.66
CA LYS A 219 29.02 2.90 -2.03
C LYS A 219 28.76 4.30 -1.47
N SER A 220 28.05 5.14 -2.22
CA SER A 220 27.71 6.50 -1.77
C SER A 220 26.78 6.52 -0.55
N LEU A 221 26.00 5.45 -0.35
CA LEU A 221 25.12 5.24 0.81
C LEU A 221 25.82 4.49 1.96
N GLY A 222 27.08 4.10 1.80
CA GLY A 222 27.82 3.30 2.79
C GLY A 222 27.31 1.86 2.91
N LEU A 223 26.63 1.34 1.86
CA LEU A 223 26.05 0.01 1.86
C LEU A 223 27.03 -1.04 1.31
N PRO A 224 26.97 -2.30 1.78
CA PRO A 224 27.81 -3.37 1.26
C PRO A 224 27.60 -3.59 -0.24
N THR A 225 28.67 -3.82 -0.99
CA THR A 225 28.64 -4.21 -2.41
C THR A 225 29.03 -5.66 -2.63
N ASP A 226 29.61 -6.32 -1.64
CA ASP A 226 29.87 -7.75 -1.62
C ASP A 226 28.70 -8.49 -0.97
N PHE A 227 27.75 -8.91 -1.79
CA PHE A 227 26.53 -9.59 -1.34
C PHE A 227 26.80 -10.97 -0.74
N ALA A 228 27.92 -11.61 -1.06
CA ALA A 228 28.27 -12.91 -0.49
C ALA A 228 28.61 -12.82 1.00
N ASN A 229 29.16 -11.69 1.42
CA ASN A 229 29.55 -11.41 2.81
C ASN A 229 28.65 -10.38 3.49
N ALA A 230 27.65 -9.83 2.79
CA ALA A 230 26.70 -8.91 3.37
C ALA A 230 25.73 -9.60 4.35
N PRO A 231 25.21 -8.90 5.37
CA PRO A 231 24.19 -9.46 6.23
C PRO A 231 22.90 -9.71 5.45
N GLU A 232 22.21 -10.83 5.72
CA GLU A 232 20.91 -11.16 5.10
C GLU A 232 19.86 -10.06 5.38
N TYR A 233 19.92 -9.44 6.56
CA TYR A 233 19.07 -8.34 6.97
C TYR A 233 19.92 -7.13 7.38
N LEU A 234 19.62 -5.99 6.78
CA LEU A 234 20.35 -4.74 7.00
C LEU A 234 19.42 -3.71 7.64
N VAL A 235 19.82 -3.19 8.79
CA VAL A 235 19.08 -2.14 9.48
C VAL A 235 19.30 -0.82 8.73
N TRP A 236 18.23 -0.29 8.13
CA TRP A 236 18.24 0.99 7.42
C TRP A 236 17.95 2.15 8.37
N ILE A 237 16.89 2.02 9.16
CA ILE A 237 16.56 2.94 10.25
C ILE A 237 16.64 2.13 11.54
N LYS A 238 17.46 2.57 12.47
CA LYS A 238 17.55 1.92 13.77
C LYS A 238 16.26 2.11 14.55
N ASP A 239 15.81 1.06 15.21
CA ASP A 239 14.64 1.15 16.08
C ASP A 239 14.88 2.18 17.20
N GLY A 240 13.88 3.03 17.46
CA GLY A 240 14.03 4.13 18.39
C GLY A 240 14.87 5.29 17.87
N ALA A 241 15.15 5.37 16.57
CA ALA A 241 15.80 6.55 15.98
C ALA A 241 14.99 7.79 16.29
N THR A 242 15.63 8.79 16.87
CA THR A 242 14.99 10.03 17.31
C THR A 242 15.13 11.10 16.23
N PHE A 243 14.02 11.72 15.87
CA PHE A 243 14.01 12.96 15.11
C PHE A 243 13.95 14.10 16.11
N THR A 244 14.99 14.95 16.10
CA THR A 244 15.04 16.16 16.91
C THR A 244 14.77 17.35 16.00
N TYR A 245 13.90 18.24 16.42
CA TYR A 245 13.59 19.47 15.70
C TYR A 245 13.93 20.68 16.55
N ASP A 246 14.67 21.63 15.96
CA ASP A 246 15.22 22.80 16.69
C ASP A 246 14.14 23.78 17.16
N SER A 247 12.93 23.67 16.62
CA SER A 247 11.81 24.54 16.98
C SER A 247 10.48 23.81 17.07
N ILE A 248 9.80 24.01 18.20
CA ILE A 248 8.43 23.54 18.38
C ILE A 248 7.48 24.50 17.66
N CYS A 249 6.62 23.95 16.80
CA CYS A 249 5.61 24.72 16.12
C CYS A 249 4.48 25.15 17.10
N THR A 250 4.19 26.43 17.15
CA THR A 250 3.07 26.98 17.95
C THR A 250 1.74 26.90 17.22
N PHE A 251 1.79 26.65 15.91
CA PHE A 251 0.65 26.43 15.00
C PHE A 251 0.88 25.14 14.20
N PRO A 252 -0.21 24.42 13.88
CA PRO A 252 -1.63 24.67 14.21
C PRO A 252 -1.90 24.59 15.73
N LYS A 253 -2.97 25.26 16.19
CA LYS A 253 -3.49 25.08 17.55
C LYS A 253 -4.14 23.73 17.70
N LYS A 254 -4.89 23.29 16.69
CA LYS A 254 -5.44 21.95 16.54
C LYS A 254 -5.27 21.50 15.09
N ALA A 255 -4.97 20.23 14.90
CA ALA A 255 -4.88 19.61 13.59
C ALA A 255 -5.76 18.37 13.50
N ALA A 256 -6.30 18.13 12.32
CA ALA A 256 -7.02 16.92 11.96
C ALA A 256 -6.38 16.27 10.75
N ILE A 257 -6.23 14.95 10.76
CA ILE A 257 -5.94 14.17 9.56
C ILE A 257 -7.17 13.34 9.24
N ILE A 258 -7.78 13.57 8.07
CA ILE A 258 -8.94 12.80 7.63
C ILE A 258 -8.46 11.61 6.80
N VAL A 259 -8.86 10.42 7.25
CA VAL A 259 -8.49 9.13 6.63
C VAL A 259 -9.71 8.35 6.17
N ASP A 260 -9.46 7.38 5.31
CA ASP A 260 -10.40 6.35 4.89
C ASP A 260 -9.72 4.98 4.72
N ASN A 261 -10.47 3.96 4.34
CA ASN A 261 -9.99 2.60 4.19
C ASN A 261 -9.11 2.37 2.94
N SER A 262 -8.81 3.38 2.16
CA SER A 262 -7.88 3.32 1.03
C SER A 262 -6.53 3.99 1.33
N VAL A 263 -6.44 4.69 2.47
CA VAL A 263 -5.16 5.25 2.94
C VAL A 263 -4.20 4.11 3.25
N ALA A 264 -3.01 4.13 2.63
CA ALA A 264 -2.06 3.04 2.68
C ALA A 264 -0.61 3.53 2.64
N SER A 265 0.35 2.68 3.03
CA SER A 265 1.79 2.89 2.84
C SER A 265 2.24 4.25 3.40
N SER A 266 2.88 5.11 2.60
CA SER A 266 3.30 6.45 3.03
C SER A 266 2.15 7.33 3.55
N GLY A 267 0.90 7.09 3.11
CA GLY A 267 -0.28 7.75 3.69
C GLY A 267 -0.53 7.33 5.13
N GLU A 268 -0.36 6.04 5.46
CA GLU A 268 -0.43 5.54 6.84
C GLU A 268 0.79 5.95 7.66
N GLN A 269 1.97 6.04 7.02
CA GLN A 269 3.18 6.50 7.71
C GLN A 269 3.03 7.95 8.15
N LEU A 270 2.42 8.83 7.33
CA LEU A 270 2.07 10.19 7.75
C LEU A 270 1.19 10.20 9.01
N VAL A 271 0.21 9.29 9.11
CA VAL A 271 -0.65 9.17 10.31
C VAL A 271 0.17 8.78 11.54
N LEU A 272 1.06 7.79 11.40
CA LEU A 272 1.92 7.34 12.49
C LEU A 272 2.88 8.45 12.93
N ASP A 273 3.54 9.09 11.98
CA ASP A 273 4.48 10.18 12.23
C ASP A 273 3.78 11.38 12.90
N ALA A 274 2.57 11.73 12.44
CA ALA A 274 1.79 12.80 13.04
C ALA A 274 1.41 12.52 14.50
N ARG A 275 1.06 11.27 14.84
CA ARG A 275 0.80 10.86 16.23
C ARG A 275 2.05 10.95 17.11
N LEU A 276 3.22 10.69 16.55
CA LEU A 276 4.49 10.83 17.27
C LEU A 276 4.86 12.30 17.47
N ALA A 277 4.67 13.12 16.43
CA ALA A 277 5.09 14.52 16.41
C ALA A 277 4.17 15.45 17.20
N SER A 278 2.90 15.11 17.37
CA SER A 278 1.92 16.07 17.85
C SER A 278 0.83 15.49 18.72
N LYS A 279 0.65 16.08 19.91
CA LYS A 279 -0.51 15.84 20.79
C LYS A 279 -1.74 16.66 20.38
N ARG A 280 -1.58 17.64 19.52
CA ARG A 280 -2.63 18.53 19.00
C ARG A 280 -3.32 17.96 17.77
N THR A 281 -2.75 16.89 17.17
CA THR A 281 -3.28 16.24 16.00
C THR A 281 -4.17 15.07 16.37
N LYS A 282 -5.38 15.03 15.80
CA LYS A 282 -6.31 13.89 15.89
C LYS A 282 -6.56 13.31 14.51
N ILE A 283 -6.75 12.01 14.47
CA ILE A 283 -7.08 11.27 13.25
C ILE A 283 -8.59 11.10 13.18
N TYR A 284 -9.18 11.55 12.09
CA TYR A 284 -10.62 11.49 11.84
C TYR A 284 -10.90 10.53 10.69
N GLY A 285 -11.92 9.73 10.82
CA GLY A 285 -12.34 8.83 9.75
C GLY A 285 -13.56 8.02 10.14
N ARG A 286 -14.15 7.34 9.20
CA ARG A 286 -15.24 6.42 9.46
C ARG A 286 -14.71 5.00 9.72
N ASP A 287 -13.76 4.57 8.91
CA ASP A 287 -13.15 3.26 8.94
C ASP A 287 -11.66 3.37 9.29
N ASN A 288 -11.03 2.25 9.61
CA ASN A 288 -9.58 2.17 9.71
C ASN A 288 -8.96 2.41 8.31
N THR A 289 -7.69 2.80 8.30
CA THR A 289 -6.86 2.79 7.09
C THR A 289 -6.70 1.37 6.54
N LEU A 290 -5.96 1.20 5.44
CA LEU A 290 -5.88 -0.11 4.77
C LEU A 290 -5.14 -1.18 5.58
N GLY A 291 -4.08 -0.82 6.31
CA GLY A 291 -3.14 -1.77 6.91
C GLY A 291 -2.09 -2.27 5.91
N CYS A 292 -1.26 -1.37 5.44
CA CYS A 292 -0.22 -1.62 4.43
C CYS A 292 0.99 -0.70 4.66
N VAL A 293 1.51 -0.63 5.90
CA VAL A 293 2.63 0.26 6.26
C VAL A 293 3.77 -0.48 6.96
N ASP A 294 3.52 -1.71 7.44
CA ASP A 294 4.54 -2.46 8.15
C ASP A 294 5.54 -3.16 7.21
N THR A 295 5.30 -3.07 5.90
CA THR A 295 6.16 -3.56 4.83
C THR A 295 6.34 -2.47 3.78
N GLY A 296 7.41 -2.52 2.98
CA GLY A 296 7.63 -1.49 1.98
C GLY A 296 8.88 -1.70 1.13
N SER A 297 9.27 -0.64 0.41
CA SER A 297 10.41 -0.67 -0.53
C SER A 297 10.25 -1.80 -1.53
N CYS A 298 9.33 -1.63 -2.49
CA CYS A 298 8.78 -2.72 -3.27
C CYS A 298 9.37 -2.81 -4.68
N PRO A 299 10.43 -3.61 -4.93
CA PRO A 299 10.89 -3.92 -6.27
C PRO A 299 9.89 -4.80 -7.02
N HIS A 300 10.09 -4.89 -8.34
CA HIS A 300 9.28 -5.68 -9.24
C HIS A 300 10.03 -6.91 -9.75
N TYR A 301 9.43 -8.09 -9.62
CA TYR A 301 9.88 -9.32 -10.24
C TYR A 301 9.06 -9.56 -11.51
N ILE A 302 9.70 -9.41 -12.68
CA ILE A 302 9.04 -9.45 -13.98
C ILE A 302 9.26 -10.82 -14.63
N ILE A 303 8.16 -11.48 -15.00
CA ILE A 303 8.17 -12.71 -15.80
C ILE A 303 7.60 -12.36 -17.17
N ALA A 304 8.44 -11.70 -17.98
CA ALA A 304 8.04 -11.11 -19.26
C ALA A 304 7.33 -12.10 -20.22
N ARG A 305 7.82 -13.36 -20.30
CA ARG A 305 7.20 -14.42 -21.12
C ARG A 305 5.79 -14.82 -20.68
N ARG A 306 5.33 -14.34 -19.51
CA ARG A 306 3.99 -14.57 -18.96
C ARG A 306 3.14 -13.31 -18.89
N GLY A 307 3.70 -12.15 -19.21
CA GLY A 307 3.02 -10.87 -19.04
C GLY A 307 2.64 -10.58 -17.57
N VAL A 308 3.45 -11.07 -16.63
CA VAL A 308 3.18 -10.96 -15.19
C VAL A 308 4.32 -10.26 -14.49
N THR A 309 3.94 -9.32 -13.63
CA THR A 309 4.83 -8.64 -12.70
C THR A 309 4.36 -8.91 -11.27
N ILE A 310 5.30 -9.21 -10.40
CA ILE A 310 5.05 -9.42 -8.97
C ILE A 310 5.77 -8.31 -8.23
N GLN A 311 5.02 -7.49 -7.51
CA GLN A 311 5.56 -6.54 -6.55
C GLN A 311 5.73 -7.25 -5.21
N TYR A 312 6.83 -7.04 -4.54
CA TYR A 312 7.09 -7.62 -3.22
C TYR A 312 7.87 -6.66 -2.34
N PRO A 313 7.58 -6.57 -1.02
CA PRO A 313 8.36 -5.73 -0.11
C PRO A 313 9.72 -6.35 0.19
N MET A 314 10.76 -5.55 0.03
CA MET A 314 12.12 -5.90 0.48
C MET A 314 12.47 -5.31 1.85
N ALA A 315 11.54 -4.55 2.45
CA ALA A 315 11.70 -3.99 3.79
C ALA A 315 10.51 -4.33 4.68
N TYR A 316 10.76 -4.33 5.99
CA TYR A 316 9.72 -4.41 7.02
C TYR A 316 10.02 -3.46 8.17
N SER A 317 8.97 -3.02 8.88
CA SER A 317 9.09 -2.24 10.12
C SER A 317 9.40 -3.14 11.32
N THR A 318 10.24 -2.67 12.25
CA THR A 318 10.50 -3.37 13.53
C THR A 318 9.25 -3.59 14.38
N ARG A 319 8.10 -3.01 14.01
CA ARG A 319 6.79 -3.36 14.59
C ARG A 319 6.46 -4.85 14.47
N TRP A 320 6.95 -5.54 13.42
CA TRP A 320 6.85 -7.00 13.30
C TRP A 320 7.54 -7.73 14.45
N GLU A 321 8.71 -7.27 14.84
CA GLU A 321 9.50 -7.88 15.93
C GLU A 321 8.88 -7.59 17.30
N LYS A 322 8.23 -6.42 17.44
CA LYS A 322 7.56 -5.98 18.67
C LYS A 322 6.14 -6.53 18.82
N GLY A 323 5.54 -7.09 17.76
CA GLY A 323 4.14 -7.51 17.76
C GLY A 323 3.15 -6.35 17.78
N THR A 324 3.55 -5.18 17.30
CA THR A 324 2.74 -3.94 17.27
C THR A 324 2.36 -3.52 15.84
N CYS A 325 2.35 -4.48 14.91
CA CYS A 325 1.94 -4.24 13.53
C CYS A 325 0.52 -3.69 13.43
N VAL A 326 0.34 -2.78 12.49
CA VAL A 326 -0.99 -2.30 12.09
C VAL A 326 -1.53 -3.06 10.88
N ASP A 327 -0.66 -3.71 10.13
CA ASP A 327 -1.05 -4.60 9.03
C ASP A 327 -1.65 -5.92 9.56
N PRO A 328 -2.70 -6.46 8.99
CA PRO A 328 -3.50 -5.93 7.88
C PRO A 328 -4.74 -5.15 8.34
N THR A 329 -4.85 -4.76 9.61
CA THR A 329 -6.08 -4.17 10.20
C THR A 329 -6.23 -2.67 9.98
N GLY A 330 -5.12 -2.00 9.67
CA GLY A 330 -5.04 -0.57 9.50
C GLY A 330 -5.06 0.21 10.82
N ILE A 331 -4.89 1.52 10.70
CA ILE A 331 -4.85 2.46 11.81
C ILE A 331 -6.27 2.94 12.09
N ALA A 332 -6.74 2.75 13.30
CA ALA A 332 -8.05 3.25 13.71
C ALA A 332 -8.02 4.79 13.86
N PRO A 333 -9.05 5.51 13.40
CA PRO A 333 -9.18 6.92 13.70
C PRO A 333 -9.43 7.16 15.20
N ASP A 334 -8.96 8.30 15.71
CA ASP A 334 -9.20 8.72 17.09
C ASP A 334 -10.66 9.19 17.27
N VAL A 335 -11.20 9.80 16.21
CA VAL A 335 -12.58 10.29 16.16
C VAL A 335 -13.29 9.68 14.96
N ARG A 336 -14.36 8.94 15.23
CA ARG A 336 -15.22 8.36 14.19
C ARG A 336 -16.19 9.40 13.64
N ILE A 337 -16.10 9.69 12.36
CA ILE A 337 -17.04 10.59 11.67
C ILE A 337 -18.39 9.87 11.55
N PRO A 338 -19.49 10.40 12.13
CA PRO A 338 -20.79 9.73 12.15
C PRO A 338 -21.56 9.86 10.81
N LEU A 339 -21.03 10.62 9.88
CA LEU A 339 -21.66 10.87 8.58
C LEU A 339 -21.40 9.75 7.59
N PRO A 340 -22.30 9.50 6.62
CA PRO A 340 -22.02 8.61 5.50
C PRO A 340 -20.87 9.15 4.66
N CYS A 341 -20.29 8.31 3.78
CA CYS A 341 -19.28 8.76 2.82
C CYS A 341 -19.87 9.89 1.95
N PRO A 342 -19.12 10.97 1.74
CA PRO A 342 -19.56 12.07 0.89
C PRO A 342 -19.89 11.61 -0.51
N LYS A 343 -20.90 12.20 -1.13
CA LYS A 343 -21.30 11.86 -2.50
C LYS A 343 -20.41 12.51 -3.56
N ARG A 344 -19.67 13.54 -3.19
CA ARG A 344 -18.77 14.29 -4.09
C ARG A 344 -17.50 14.67 -3.33
N LEU A 345 -16.36 14.22 -3.85
CA LEU A 345 -15.00 14.53 -3.35
C LEU A 345 -14.24 15.36 -4.39
N THR A 346 -14.94 16.18 -5.14
CA THR A 346 -14.36 17.05 -6.15
C THR A 346 -13.60 18.24 -5.52
N ASP A 347 -13.54 19.32 -6.20
CA ASP A 347 -12.96 20.60 -5.82
C ASP A 347 -13.60 21.28 -4.60
N ASN A 348 -14.72 20.75 -4.13
CA ASN A 348 -15.50 21.35 -3.05
C ASN A 348 -15.12 20.79 -1.68
N ILE A 349 -15.33 21.61 -0.67
CA ILE A 349 -15.31 21.25 0.75
C ILE A 349 -16.56 20.40 1.02
N ASP A 350 -16.36 19.15 1.36
CA ASP A 350 -17.44 18.19 1.58
C ASP A 350 -17.92 18.13 3.04
N GLU A 351 -18.97 17.32 3.27
CA GLU A 351 -19.63 17.21 4.57
C GLU A 351 -18.70 16.74 5.69
N TRP A 352 -17.69 15.90 5.38
CA TRP A 352 -16.73 15.44 6.37
C TRP A 352 -15.78 16.57 6.77
N VAL A 353 -15.28 17.32 5.81
CA VAL A 353 -14.41 18.48 6.07
C VAL A 353 -15.13 19.51 6.93
N LEU A 354 -16.39 19.85 6.59
CA LEU A 354 -17.18 20.80 7.36
C LEU A 354 -17.43 20.30 8.79
N TRP A 355 -17.77 19.01 8.94
CA TRP A 355 -18.00 18.43 10.26
C TRP A 355 -16.74 18.44 11.12
N VAL A 356 -15.56 18.11 10.54
CA VAL A 356 -14.27 18.16 11.24
C VAL A 356 -13.88 19.59 11.60
N ALA A 357 -14.11 20.56 10.71
CA ALA A 357 -13.86 21.98 10.99
C ALA A 357 -14.66 22.46 12.22
N GLU A 358 -15.93 22.09 12.32
CA GLU A 358 -16.75 22.40 13.48
C GLU A 358 -16.29 21.69 14.77
N ASP A 359 -15.81 20.44 14.66
CA ASP A 359 -15.28 19.71 15.84
C ASP A 359 -13.97 20.32 16.35
N LEU A 360 -13.12 20.83 15.47
CA LEU A 360 -11.87 21.51 15.84
C LEU A 360 -12.09 22.83 16.61
N LYS A 361 -13.26 23.48 16.47
CA LYS A 361 -13.60 24.70 17.21
C LYS A 361 -13.98 24.44 18.66
N ARG A 362 -14.38 23.21 19.01
CA ARG A 362 -14.74 22.80 20.38
C ARG A 362 -13.50 22.51 21.23
#